data_742396d8f75c3fc3104d56bdcc5daaaf
#
_entry.id   742396d8f75c3fc3104d56bdcc5daaaf
#
_cell.length_a   1.000
_cell.length_b   1.000
_cell.length_c   1.000
_cell.angle_alpha   90.00
_cell.angle_beta   90.00
_cell.angle_gamma   90.00
#
_symmetry.space_group_name_H-M   'P 1'
#
loop_
_entity.id
_entity.type
_entity.pdbx_description
1 polymer ?
#
loop_
_entity_poly.entity_id
_entity_poly.type
_entity_poly.pdbx_seq_one_letter_code
_entity_poly.pdbx_strand_id
1 'polypeptide(L)'
;MSLTIASVTPTLCRLFRVAPPSVCTEKPIGLHEGIAAPAQVSRALVFVADAIGTHLLRSDEDAFTPVISHAPMRIEVLSVMPSITPVCMASMFTGAMPEVHGNRNTERRVLSCDTIFDAFARAGKKIAVASVQGSSIDLIFRNHPLDSFPENDDSKAAQRAHALLDKDEHDLILVYQQEYDDCMHATKPRSPEALRALHRHIEAFDALASAARGRWAGSLHAIAFLSDHGVHVDPETGRGNHGSDLPEDLEVTHFWGLHR
;
A
#
# COMPACT_ATOMS: atom_id res chain seq x y z
N MET A 1 -13.32 -18.00 -0.79
CA MET A 1 -12.65 -17.09 -1.74
C MET A 1 -11.45 -16.54 -1.03
N SER A 2 -10.29 -16.57 -1.65
CA SER A 2 -9.06 -15.96 -1.12
C SER A 2 -9.23 -14.45 -1.07
N LEU A 3 -8.65 -13.79 -0.07
CA LEU A 3 -8.55 -12.32 -0.03
C LEU A 3 -7.60 -11.85 -1.13
N THR A 4 -7.89 -10.68 -1.70
CA THR A 4 -7.04 -10.04 -2.70
C THR A 4 -6.56 -8.67 -2.23
N ILE A 5 -5.58 -8.10 -2.90
CA ILE A 5 -5.12 -6.72 -2.62
C ILE A 5 -6.25 -5.69 -2.76
N ALA A 6 -7.28 -5.97 -3.57
CA ALA A 6 -8.45 -5.10 -3.71
C ALA A 6 -9.30 -5.02 -2.43
N SER A 7 -9.09 -5.90 -1.44
CA SER A 7 -9.71 -5.83 -0.12
C SER A 7 -9.22 -4.63 0.73
N VAL A 8 -8.16 -3.93 0.33
CA VAL A 8 -7.62 -2.74 1.03
C VAL A 8 -8.66 -1.61 1.11
N THR A 9 -9.23 -1.22 -0.01
CA THR A 9 -10.24 -0.13 -0.06
C THR A 9 -11.45 -0.40 0.83
N PRO A 10 -12.18 -1.53 0.73
CA PRO A 10 -13.33 -1.75 1.61
C PRO A 10 -12.90 -1.90 3.09
N THR A 11 -11.68 -2.33 3.38
CA THR A 11 -11.14 -2.38 4.75
C THR A 11 -10.97 -0.97 5.32
N LEU A 12 -10.30 -0.07 4.60
CA LEU A 12 -10.15 1.33 5.00
C LEU A 12 -11.51 2.03 5.13
N CYS A 13 -12.40 1.83 4.15
CA CYS A 13 -13.76 2.38 4.22
C CYS A 13 -14.52 1.91 5.46
N ARG A 14 -14.41 0.63 5.82
CA ARG A 14 -15.01 0.09 7.04
C ARG A 14 -14.42 0.69 8.31
N LEU A 15 -13.09 0.83 8.40
CA LEU A 15 -12.41 1.43 9.54
C LEU A 15 -12.84 2.88 9.77
N PHE A 16 -13.02 3.65 8.71
CA PHE A 16 -13.46 5.05 8.78
C PHE A 16 -14.99 5.25 8.75
N ARG A 17 -15.76 4.17 8.61
CA ARG A 17 -17.23 4.19 8.42
C ARG A 17 -17.64 5.04 7.21
N VAL A 18 -16.90 4.93 6.14
CA VAL A 18 -17.17 5.55 4.85
C VAL A 18 -17.82 4.52 3.93
N ALA A 19 -18.79 4.93 3.13
CA ALA A 19 -19.33 4.07 2.07
C ALA A 19 -18.23 3.82 1.02
N PRO A 20 -18.01 2.58 0.60
CA PRO A 20 -16.98 2.27 -0.39
C PRO A 20 -17.29 2.89 -1.76
N PRO A 21 -16.29 2.94 -2.66
CA PRO A 21 -16.51 3.31 -4.06
C PRO A 21 -17.61 2.49 -4.70
N SER A 22 -18.35 3.09 -5.64
CA SER A 22 -19.47 2.44 -6.34
C SER A 22 -19.05 1.21 -7.14
N VAL A 23 -17.79 1.15 -7.56
CA VAL A 23 -17.21 0.02 -8.30
C VAL A 23 -16.63 -1.06 -7.39
N CYS A 24 -16.58 -0.84 -6.07
CA CYS A 24 -16.00 -1.79 -5.12
C CYS A 24 -16.82 -3.07 -5.06
N THR A 25 -16.20 -4.20 -5.40
CA THR A 25 -16.81 -5.53 -5.38
C THR A 25 -16.26 -6.43 -4.28
N GLU A 26 -15.09 -6.05 -3.76
CA GLU A 26 -14.38 -6.85 -2.77
C GLU A 26 -14.90 -6.62 -1.35
N LYS A 27 -14.63 -7.63 -0.49
CA LYS A 27 -15.01 -7.57 0.94
C LYS A 27 -13.86 -7.03 1.77
N PRO A 28 -14.17 -6.35 2.88
CA PRO A 28 -13.15 -5.90 3.81
C PRO A 28 -12.47 -7.09 4.53
N ILE A 29 -11.19 -6.93 4.82
CA ILE A 29 -10.43 -7.82 5.69
C ILE A 29 -11.02 -7.78 7.11
N GLY A 30 -11.09 -8.91 7.77
CA GLY A 30 -11.54 -9.00 9.16
C GLY A 30 -10.45 -8.61 10.16
N LEU A 31 -10.25 -7.32 10.39
CA LEU A 31 -9.29 -6.80 11.39
C LEU A 31 -9.94 -6.73 12.78
N HIS A 32 -10.31 -7.88 13.39
CA HIS A 32 -11.19 -7.87 14.56
C HIS A 32 -10.57 -8.35 15.86
N GLU A 33 -9.36 -8.87 15.87
CA GLU A 33 -8.78 -9.44 17.09
C GLU A 33 -8.41 -8.34 18.10
N GLY A 34 -9.22 -8.22 19.17
CA GLY A 34 -8.93 -7.42 20.36
C GLY A 34 -9.60 -6.06 20.48
N ILE A 35 -10.39 -5.62 19.50
CA ILE A 35 -11.17 -4.37 19.61
C ILE A 35 -12.66 -4.71 19.58
N ALA A 36 -13.36 -4.40 20.67
CA ALA A 36 -14.83 -4.51 20.72
C ALA A 36 -15.45 -3.73 19.56
N ALA A 37 -16.22 -4.41 18.72
CA ALA A 37 -16.85 -3.83 17.53
C ALA A 37 -17.71 -2.61 17.85
N PRO A 38 -17.86 -1.67 16.95
CA PRO A 38 -17.03 -1.19 15.84
C PRO A 38 -16.46 0.21 16.15
N ALA A 39 -15.27 0.26 16.71
CA ALA A 39 -14.63 1.56 16.93
C ALA A 39 -14.19 2.15 15.58
N GLN A 40 -14.57 3.40 15.33
CA GLN A 40 -14.17 4.15 14.15
C GLN A 40 -12.76 4.70 14.35
N VAL A 41 -11.85 4.44 13.42
CA VAL A 41 -10.54 5.09 13.43
C VAL A 41 -10.67 6.57 13.05
N SER A 42 -9.86 7.41 13.68
CA SER A 42 -9.80 8.84 13.37
C SER A 42 -8.72 9.15 12.35
N ARG A 43 -7.67 8.35 12.29
CA ARG A 43 -6.48 8.54 11.44
C ARG A 43 -5.98 7.19 10.91
N ALA A 44 -5.31 7.22 9.76
CA ALA A 44 -4.56 6.07 9.26
C ALA A 44 -3.27 6.48 8.56
N LEU A 45 -2.21 5.69 8.78
CA LEU A 45 -0.99 5.67 7.98
C LEU A 45 -0.98 4.39 7.16
N VAL A 46 -0.96 4.52 5.86
CA VAL A 46 -0.84 3.40 4.92
C VAL A 46 0.46 3.55 4.16
N PHE A 47 1.38 2.63 4.37
CA PHE A 47 2.65 2.58 3.66
C PHE A 47 2.58 1.45 2.64
N VAL A 48 2.81 1.76 1.38
CA VAL A 48 2.84 0.80 0.28
C VAL A 48 4.27 0.71 -0.23
N ALA A 49 4.89 -0.45 -0.02
CA ALA A 49 6.20 -0.80 -0.55
C ALA A 49 6.01 -1.67 -1.80
N ASP A 50 6.48 -1.17 -2.93
CA ASP A 50 6.35 -1.83 -4.23
C ASP A 50 7.10 -3.16 -4.28
N ALA A 51 6.48 -4.19 -4.84
CA ALA A 51 7.08 -5.47 -5.18
C ALA A 51 7.56 -6.35 -3.99
N ILE A 52 7.04 -6.14 -2.77
CA ILE A 52 7.41 -6.92 -1.58
C ILE A 52 6.52 -8.16 -1.43
N GLY A 53 6.86 -9.22 -2.14
CA GLY A 53 6.10 -10.48 -2.09
C GLY A 53 6.32 -11.30 -0.82
N THR A 54 5.40 -12.23 -0.55
CA THR A 54 5.48 -13.15 0.61
C THR A 54 6.73 -14.05 0.56
N HIS A 55 7.22 -14.39 -0.62
CA HIS A 55 8.44 -15.16 -0.79
C HIS A 55 9.69 -14.41 -0.29
N LEU A 56 9.75 -13.09 -0.49
CA LEU A 56 10.82 -12.26 0.07
C LEU A 56 10.71 -12.19 1.60
N LEU A 57 9.52 -11.94 2.13
CA LEU A 57 9.25 -11.95 3.57
C LEU A 57 9.71 -13.27 4.23
N ARG A 58 9.33 -14.43 3.68
CA ARG A 58 9.71 -15.74 4.22
C ARG A 58 11.22 -15.98 4.19
N SER A 59 11.93 -15.36 3.27
CA SER A 59 13.38 -15.55 3.12
C SER A 59 14.23 -14.61 3.95
N ASP A 60 13.65 -13.55 4.51
CA ASP A 60 14.32 -12.53 5.34
C ASP A 60 13.36 -12.00 6.42
N GLU A 61 12.72 -12.91 7.16
CA GLU A 61 11.66 -12.58 8.12
C GLU A 61 12.15 -11.64 9.23
N ASP A 62 13.38 -11.80 9.67
CA ASP A 62 13.97 -10.99 10.75
C ASP A 62 14.02 -9.50 10.38
N ALA A 63 14.21 -9.17 9.10
CA ALA A 63 14.19 -7.79 8.63
C ALA A 63 12.83 -7.10 8.85
N PHE A 64 11.74 -7.87 8.85
CA PHE A 64 10.38 -7.35 9.05
C PHE A 64 9.98 -7.17 10.52
N THR A 65 10.88 -7.42 11.49
CA THR A 65 10.60 -7.21 12.92
C THR A 65 10.04 -5.83 13.23
N PRO A 66 10.57 -4.70 12.67
CA PRO A 66 9.98 -3.38 12.88
C PRO A 66 8.57 -3.26 12.32
N VAL A 67 8.29 -3.85 11.14
CA VAL A 67 6.96 -3.86 10.54
C VAL A 67 5.96 -4.56 11.45
N ILE A 68 6.32 -5.75 11.95
CA ILE A 68 5.48 -6.56 12.83
C ILE A 68 5.22 -5.84 14.17
N SER A 69 6.18 -5.07 14.69
CA SER A 69 6.02 -4.33 15.94
C SER A 69 4.95 -3.23 15.87
N HIS A 70 4.75 -2.65 14.70
CA HIS A 70 3.74 -1.61 14.46
C HIS A 70 2.46 -2.14 13.83
N ALA A 71 2.53 -3.25 13.11
CA ALA A 71 1.41 -3.83 12.37
C ALA A 71 1.40 -5.36 12.52
N PRO A 72 1.01 -5.89 13.70
CA PRO A 72 1.19 -7.30 14.03
C PRO A 72 0.23 -8.27 13.33
N MET A 73 -0.87 -7.77 12.73
CA MET A 73 -1.82 -8.63 12.03
C MET A 73 -1.31 -8.91 10.62
N ARG A 74 -0.79 -10.11 10.40
CA ARG A 74 -0.32 -10.60 9.09
C ARG A 74 -1.49 -11.20 8.32
N ILE A 75 -1.78 -10.67 7.15
CA ILE A 75 -2.87 -11.12 6.28
C ILE A 75 -2.30 -11.50 4.92
N GLU A 76 -2.33 -12.77 4.59
CA GLU A 76 -1.97 -13.23 3.24
C GLU A 76 -3.09 -12.88 2.28
N VAL A 77 -2.74 -12.21 1.19
CA VAL A 77 -3.64 -11.83 0.12
C VAL A 77 -3.02 -12.16 -1.23
N LEU A 78 -3.83 -12.28 -2.25
CA LEU A 78 -3.35 -12.44 -3.61
C LEU A 78 -3.35 -11.08 -4.33
N SER A 79 -2.31 -10.83 -5.09
CA SER A 79 -2.30 -9.78 -6.09
C SER A 79 -3.30 -10.07 -7.21
N VAL A 80 -3.45 -9.15 -8.15
CA VAL A 80 -4.33 -9.30 -9.31
C VAL A 80 -3.51 -9.55 -10.57
N MET A 81 -4.16 -10.08 -11.62
CA MET A 81 -3.51 -10.28 -12.91
C MET A 81 -3.88 -9.21 -13.94
N PRO A 82 -2.89 -8.71 -14.69
CA PRO A 82 -1.44 -8.92 -14.51
C PRO A 82 -0.93 -8.24 -13.24
N SER A 83 0.01 -8.88 -12.54
CA SER A 83 0.60 -8.41 -11.28
C SER A 83 1.66 -7.32 -11.54
N ILE A 84 1.19 -6.19 -12.02
CA ILE A 84 2.00 -5.00 -12.37
C ILE A 84 1.45 -3.77 -11.65
N THR A 85 2.33 -2.90 -11.20
CA THR A 85 2.02 -1.76 -10.31
C THR A 85 0.78 -0.96 -10.72
N PRO A 86 0.60 -0.46 -11.97
CA PRO A 86 -0.57 0.37 -12.29
C PRO A 86 -1.90 -0.40 -12.20
N VAL A 87 -1.91 -1.72 -12.45
CA VAL A 87 -3.10 -2.56 -12.32
C VAL A 87 -3.38 -2.87 -10.85
N CYS A 88 -2.35 -3.22 -10.09
CA CYS A 88 -2.45 -3.53 -8.67
C CYS A 88 -2.88 -2.31 -7.86
N MET A 89 -2.29 -1.13 -8.09
CA MET A 89 -2.68 0.11 -7.43
C MET A 89 -4.13 0.50 -7.75
N ALA A 90 -4.57 0.33 -9.00
CA ALA A 90 -5.95 0.53 -9.38
C ALA A 90 -6.89 -0.39 -8.58
N SER A 91 -6.57 -1.68 -8.47
CA SER A 91 -7.36 -2.63 -7.69
C SER A 91 -7.37 -2.30 -6.19
N MET A 92 -6.21 -1.99 -5.61
CA MET A 92 -6.08 -1.63 -4.18
C MET A 92 -6.94 -0.44 -3.81
N PHE A 93 -6.99 0.61 -4.66
CA PHE A 93 -7.63 1.88 -4.33
C PHE A 93 -9.01 2.11 -4.98
N THR A 94 -9.52 1.12 -5.72
CA THR A 94 -10.94 1.05 -6.12
C THR A 94 -11.71 0.00 -5.35
N GLY A 95 -11.05 -1.04 -4.84
CA GLY A 95 -11.70 -2.23 -4.28
C GLY A 95 -12.32 -3.12 -5.34
N ALA A 96 -11.86 -3.04 -6.58
CA ALA A 96 -12.39 -3.74 -7.74
C ALA A 96 -11.31 -4.52 -8.48
N MET A 97 -11.72 -5.52 -9.25
CA MET A 97 -10.83 -6.31 -10.10
C MET A 97 -10.54 -5.56 -11.42
N PRO A 98 -9.46 -5.93 -12.15
CA PRO A 98 -9.05 -5.25 -13.39
C PRO A 98 -10.14 -5.16 -14.46
N GLU A 99 -11.05 -6.13 -14.51
CA GLU A 99 -12.18 -6.14 -15.44
C GLU A 99 -13.18 -5.01 -15.18
N VAL A 100 -13.25 -4.55 -13.92
CA VAL A 100 -14.21 -3.54 -13.46
C VAL A 100 -13.62 -2.15 -13.56
N HIS A 101 -12.39 -1.92 -13.05
CA HIS A 101 -11.76 -0.60 -13.10
C HIS A 101 -11.12 -0.27 -14.45
N GLY A 102 -10.93 -1.27 -15.33
CA GLY A 102 -10.51 -1.08 -16.71
C GLY A 102 -9.01 -0.90 -16.96
N ASN A 103 -8.17 -0.78 -15.92
CA ASN A 103 -6.72 -0.75 -16.08
C ASN A 103 -6.19 -2.19 -16.13
N ARG A 104 -5.59 -2.60 -17.26
CA ARG A 104 -5.21 -4.00 -17.55
C ARG A 104 -3.80 -4.18 -18.11
N ASN A 105 -3.03 -3.12 -18.17
CA ASN A 105 -1.70 -3.14 -18.77
C ASN A 105 -0.76 -2.13 -18.07
N THR A 106 0.43 -1.97 -18.59
CA THR A 106 1.46 -1.06 -18.06
C THR A 106 1.16 0.43 -18.29
N GLU A 107 0.09 0.76 -19.02
CA GLU A 107 -0.27 2.16 -19.27
C GLU A 107 -0.76 2.83 -17.97
N ARG A 108 -0.20 3.99 -17.68
CA ARG A 108 -0.55 4.79 -16.49
C ARG A 108 -1.64 5.80 -16.84
N ARG A 109 -2.77 5.32 -17.38
CA ARG A 109 -3.91 6.18 -17.67
C ARG A 109 -4.63 6.57 -16.39
N VAL A 110 -5.07 7.82 -16.31
CA VAL A 110 -5.92 8.29 -15.22
C VAL A 110 -7.20 7.46 -15.18
N LEU A 111 -7.51 6.91 -14.01
CA LEU A 111 -8.75 6.17 -13.79
C LEU A 111 -9.95 7.11 -13.93
N SER A 112 -11.03 6.60 -14.51
CA SER A 112 -12.29 7.33 -14.65
C SER A 112 -13.39 6.80 -13.73
N CYS A 113 -13.14 5.69 -13.05
CA CYS A 113 -14.09 5.08 -12.11
C CYS A 113 -13.93 5.65 -10.70
N ASP A 114 -14.94 5.41 -9.87
CA ASP A 114 -14.97 5.82 -8.47
C ASP A 114 -13.86 5.11 -7.65
N THR A 115 -13.15 5.85 -6.81
CA THR A 115 -12.00 5.39 -6.03
C THR A 115 -12.18 5.66 -4.53
N ILE A 116 -11.27 5.16 -3.70
CA ILE A 116 -11.24 5.49 -2.27
C ILE A 116 -11.14 7.01 -2.04
N PHE A 117 -10.41 7.72 -2.90
CA PHE A 117 -10.26 9.18 -2.80
C PHE A 117 -11.60 9.89 -2.95
N ASP A 118 -12.41 9.46 -3.93
CA ASP A 118 -13.75 9.98 -4.15
C ASP A 118 -14.68 9.63 -2.98
N ALA A 119 -14.60 8.40 -2.49
CA ALA A 119 -15.42 7.94 -1.37
C ALA A 119 -15.13 8.73 -0.08
N PHE A 120 -13.85 8.97 0.21
CA PHE A 120 -13.44 9.77 1.38
C PHE A 120 -13.84 11.24 1.24
N ALA A 121 -13.64 11.84 0.07
CA ALA A 121 -14.06 13.22 -0.19
C ALA A 121 -15.58 13.39 -0.02
N ARG A 122 -16.40 12.46 -0.51
CA ARG A 122 -17.85 12.46 -0.27
C ARG A 122 -18.23 12.38 1.20
N ALA A 123 -17.40 11.76 2.02
CA ALA A 123 -17.57 11.67 3.48
C ALA A 123 -16.94 12.85 4.24
N GLY A 124 -16.44 13.89 3.54
CA GLY A 124 -15.78 15.05 4.12
C GLY A 124 -14.41 14.74 4.73
N LYS A 125 -13.76 13.65 4.29
CA LYS A 125 -12.44 13.22 4.77
C LYS A 125 -11.35 13.54 3.76
N LYS A 126 -10.14 13.79 4.25
CA LYS A 126 -8.98 14.17 3.45
C LYS A 126 -7.94 13.06 3.39
N ILE A 127 -7.46 12.77 2.19
CA ILE A 127 -6.35 11.84 1.96
C ILE A 127 -5.16 12.60 1.39
N ALA A 128 -3.98 12.45 2.01
CA ALA A 128 -2.71 12.86 1.45
C ALA A 128 -1.99 11.65 0.84
N VAL A 129 -1.35 11.85 -0.31
CA VAL A 129 -0.49 10.86 -0.97
C VAL A 129 0.91 11.44 -1.16
N ALA A 130 1.89 10.87 -0.46
CA ALA A 130 3.31 11.16 -0.68
C ALA A 130 3.93 10.02 -1.51
N SER A 131 4.42 10.33 -2.69
CA SER A 131 4.92 9.32 -3.65
C SER A 131 6.04 9.87 -4.50
N VAL A 132 6.73 8.97 -5.22
CA VAL A 132 7.71 9.40 -6.22
C VAL A 132 6.99 9.99 -7.44
N GLN A 133 7.50 11.11 -7.94
CA GLN A 133 6.98 11.79 -9.12
C GLN A 133 7.03 10.88 -10.34
N GLY A 134 5.93 10.80 -11.08
CA GLY A 134 5.82 9.94 -12.26
C GLY A 134 5.58 8.46 -11.94
N SER A 135 5.49 8.07 -10.68
CA SER A 135 5.08 6.72 -10.28
C SER A 135 3.66 6.38 -10.71
N SER A 136 3.30 5.10 -10.65
CA SER A 136 1.95 4.67 -11.03
C SER A 136 0.87 5.37 -10.19
N ILE A 137 1.07 5.48 -8.88
CA ILE A 137 0.09 6.12 -7.99
C ILE A 137 -0.03 7.63 -8.24
N ASP A 138 1.08 8.33 -8.57
CA ASP A 138 1.04 9.74 -8.96
C ASP A 138 0.23 9.97 -10.24
N LEU A 139 0.33 9.05 -11.21
CA LEU A 139 -0.25 9.25 -12.53
C LEU A 139 -1.72 8.82 -12.63
N ILE A 140 -2.06 7.62 -12.12
CA ILE A 140 -3.39 7.04 -12.36
C ILE A 140 -4.51 7.69 -11.54
N PHE A 141 -4.17 8.43 -10.46
CA PHE A 141 -5.15 9.10 -9.60
C PHE A 141 -5.14 10.63 -9.69
N ARG A 142 -4.48 11.23 -10.68
CA ARG A 142 -4.28 12.69 -10.78
C ARG A 142 -5.54 13.54 -10.75
N ASN A 143 -6.66 13.04 -11.24
CA ASN A 143 -7.91 13.81 -11.32
C ASN A 143 -8.88 13.48 -10.19
N HIS A 144 -8.44 12.67 -9.20
CA HIS A 144 -9.25 12.35 -8.04
C HIS A 144 -9.04 13.35 -6.91
N PRO A 145 -9.99 13.48 -5.98
CA PRO A 145 -9.94 14.47 -4.89
C PRO A 145 -9.01 13.98 -3.75
N LEU A 146 -7.72 14.14 -3.95
CA LEU A 146 -6.66 13.85 -2.99
C LEU A 146 -5.65 14.98 -2.96
N ASP A 147 -4.95 15.16 -1.85
CA ASP A 147 -3.81 16.05 -1.76
C ASP A 147 -2.55 15.29 -2.16
N SER A 148 -2.09 15.48 -3.42
CA SER A 148 -0.93 14.79 -3.98
C SER A 148 0.37 15.55 -3.72
N PHE A 149 1.39 14.84 -3.25
CA PHE A 149 2.73 15.34 -2.95
C PHE A 149 3.77 14.48 -3.67
N PRO A 150 3.96 14.67 -4.99
CA PRO A 150 4.99 13.96 -5.76
C PRO A 150 6.37 14.51 -5.41
N GLU A 151 7.30 13.63 -5.08
CA GLU A 151 8.65 13.94 -4.66
C GLU A 151 9.68 13.28 -5.58
N ASN A 152 10.95 13.69 -5.50
CA ASN A 152 11.98 13.23 -6.44
C ASN A 152 12.40 11.76 -6.22
N ASP A 153 12.29 11.27 -4.98
CA ASP A 153 12.72 9.94 -4.56
C ASP A 153 11.97 9.47 -3.31
N ASP A 154 12.14 8.20 -2.94
CA ASP A 154 11.51 7.56 -1.79
C ASP A 154 11.86 8.24 -0.46
N SER A 155 13.10 8.69 -0.29
CA SER A 155 13.55 9.39 0.92
C SER A 155 12.79 10.72 1.09
N LYS A 156 12.59 11.44 -0.01
CA LYS A 156 11.80 12.69 -0.03
C LYS A 156 10.32 12.44 0.21
N ALA A 157 9.77 11.36 -0.35
CA ALA A 157 8.39 10.95 -0.09
C ALA A 157 8.18 10.63 1.41
N ALA A 158 9.12 9.92 2.05
CA ALA A 158 9.09 9.67 3.49
C ALA A 158 9.20 10.97 4.32
N GLN A 159 10.11 11.89 3.96
CA GLN A 159 10.23 13.21 4.60
C GLN A 159 8.94 14.03 4.47
N ARG A 160 8.30 14.00 3.30
CA ARG A 160 7.00 14.63 3.07
C ARG A 160 5.93 14.04 4.00
N ALA A 161 5.88 12.72 4.13
CA ALA A 161 4.93 12.05 5.00
C ALA A 161 5.12 12.44 6.48
N HIS A 162 6.35 12.57 6.97
CA HIS A 162 6.62 13.11 8.31
C HIS A 162 6.06 14.52 8.48
N ALA A 163 6.28 15.41 7.50
CA ALA A 163 5.74 16.78 7.56
C ALA A 163 4.19 16.79 7.53
N LEU A 164 3.55 15.83 6.87
CA LEU A 164 2.09 15.66 6.87
C LEU A 164 1.58 15.16 8.22
N LEU A 165 2.29 14.22 8.86
CA LEU A 165 2.00 13.78 10.22
C LEU A 165 2.08 14.91 11.23
N ASP A 166 3.11 15.76 11.14
CA ASP A 166 3.29 16.91 12.02
C ASP A 166 2.15 17.94 11.91
N LYS A 167 1.64 18.17 10.69
CA LYS A 167 0.50 19.07 10.46
C LYS A 167 -0.83 18.50 10.94
N ASP A 168 -1.01 17.17 10.89
CA ASP A 168 -2.22 16.43 11.29
C ASP A 168 -3.53 16.93 10.64
N GLU A 169 -3.46 17.31 9.37
CA GLU A 169 -4.60 17.88 8.61
C GLU A 169 -5.38 16.84 7.79
N HIS A 170 -4.85 15.60 7.68
CA HIS A 170 -5.41 14.54 6.85
C HIS A 170 -5.92 13.37 7.70
N ASP A 171 -7.02 12.77 7.29
CA ASP A 171 -7.58 11.57 7.93
C ASP A 171 -6.75 10.33 7.58
N LEU A 172 -6.25 10.26 6.34
CA LEU A 172 -5.40 9.18 5.85
C LEU A 172 -4.17 9.75 5.16
N ILE A 173 -3.00 9.28 5.54
CA ILE A 173 -1.72 9.55 4.88
C ILE A 173 -1.28 8.26 4.20
N LEU A 174 -1.16 8.29 2.88
CA LEU A 174 -0.65 7.22 2.05
C LEU A 174 0.77 7.56 1.62
N VAL A 175 1.68 6.62 1.83
CA VAL A 175 3.08 6.73 1.41
C VAL A 175 3.36 5.60 0.44
N TYR A 176 3.92 5.91 -0.71
CA TYR A 176 4.33 4.91 -1.69
C TYR A 176 5.82 5.01 -1.95
N GLN A 177 6.48 3.87 -1.91
CA GLN A 177 7.92 3.73 -2.19
C GLN A 177 8.17 2.61 -3.19
N GLN A 178 9.08 2.84 -4.15
CA GLN A 178 9.33 1.96 -5.30
C GLN A 178 10.79 1.51 -5.45
N GLU A 179 11.72 1.99 -4.64
CA GLU A 179 13.16 1.75 -4.84
C GLU A 179 13.52 0.25 -4.87
N TYR A 180 12.79 -0.60 -4.11
CA TYR A 180 13.04 -2.03 -4.14
C TYR A 180 12.72 -2.61 -5.52
N ASP A 181 11.58 -2.23 -6.11
CA ASP A 181 11.18 -2.66 -7.46
C ASP A 181 12.22 -2.21 -8.52
N ASP A 182 12.61 -0.94 -8.50
CA ASP A 182 13.64 -0.40 -9.40
C ASP A 182 14.96 -1.18 -9.28
N CYS A 183 15.41 -1.46 -8.05
CA CYS A 183 16.65 -2.20 -7.80
C CYS A 183 16.58 -3.66 -8.27
N MET A 184 15.45 -4.35 -8.02
CA MET A 184 15.32 -5.75 -8.41
C MET A 184 15.24 -5.91 -9.94
N HIS A 185 14.62 -4.97 -10.65
CA HIS A 185 14.60 -4.94 -12.12
C HIS A 185 16.00 -4.67 -12.71
N ALA A 186 16.79 -3.81 -12.07
CA ALA A 186 18.16 -3.55 -12.48
C ALA A 186 19.09 -4.73 -12.19
N THR A 187 18.77 -5.55 -11.19
CA THR A 187 19.61 -6.64 -10.67
C THR A 187 18.81 -7.95 -10.56
N LYS A 188 18.43 -8.33 -9.34
CA LYS A 188 17.54 -9.46 -9.02
C LYS A 188 16.97 -9.31 -7.61
N PRO A 189 15.85 -10.00 -7.25
CA PRO A 189 15.12 -9.80 -6.00
C PRO A 189 15.95 -9.87 -4.71
N ARG A 190 17.02 -10.66 -4.69
CA ARG A 190 17.89 -10.83 -3.51
C ARG A 190 19.30 -10.34 -3.72
N SER A 191 19.52 -9.42 -4.64
CA SER A 191 20.81 -8.75 -4.77
C SER A 191 21.09 -7.89 -3.53
N PRO A 192 22.36 -7.62 -3.20
CA PRO A 192 22.70 -6.70 -2.12
C PRO A 192 22.07 -5.31 -2.29
N GLU A 193 21.88 -4.85 -3.54
CA GLU A 193 21.24 -3.57 -3.88
C GLU A 193 19.76 -3.60 -3.52
N ALA A 194 19.03 -4.61 -3.97
CA ALA A 194 17.59 -4.78 -3.69
C ALA A 194 17.34 -4.96 -2.19
N LEU A 195 18.14 -5.77 -1.49
CA LEU A 195 17.99 -5.93 -0.04
C LEU A 195 18.27 -4.63 0.72
N ARG A 196 19.23 -3.80 0.28
CA ARG A 196 19.44 -2.47 0.88
C ARG A 196 18.23 -1.54 0.65
N ALA A 197 17.58 -1.61 -0.50
CA ALA A 197 16.35 -0.86 -0.76
C ALA A 197 15.19 -1.34 0.13
N LEU A 198 15.02 -2.67 0.29
CA LEU A 198 14.07 -3.25 1.25
C LEU A 198 14.28 -2.70 2.66
N HIS A 199 15.52 -2.72 3.16
CA HIS A 199 15.83 -2.22 4.50
C HIS A 199 15.51 -0.73 4.64
N ARG A 200 15.77 0.10 3.62
CA ARG A 200 15.38 1.52 3.64
C ARG A 200 13.85 1.72 3.70
N HIS A 201 13.08 0.90 2.98
CA HIS A 201 11.61 0.92 3.07
C HIS A 201 11.14 0.57 4.50
N ILE A 202 11.72 -0.46 5.10
CA ILE A 202 11.38 -0.88 6.48
C ILE A 202 11.77 0.20 7.49
N GLU A 203 12.96 0.80 7.39
CA GLU A 203 13.40 1.90 8.24
C GLU A 203 12.50 3.14 8.10
N ALA A 204 12.11 3.49 6.87
CA ALA A 204 11.18 4.59 6.62
C ALA A 204 9.80 4.33 7.24
N PHE A 205 9.29 3.10 7.09
CA PHE A 205 8.03 2.69 7.72
C PHE A 205 8.12 2.75 9.25
N ASP A 206 9.17 2.20 9.86
CA ASP A 206 9.37 2.19 11.31
C ASP A 206 9.37 3.61 11.90
N ALA A 207 10.10 4.51 11.26
CA ALA A 207 10.16 5.92 11.66
C ALA A 207 8.79 6.60 11.55
N LEU A 208 8.07 6.42 10.42
CA LEU A 208 6.75 7.00 10.19
C LEU A 208 5.70 6.41 11.13
N ALA A 209 5.71 5.10 11.34
CA ALA A 209 4.78 4.41 12.25
C ALA A 209 4.99 4.85 13.71
N SER A 210 6.24 4.99 14.13
CA SER A 210 6.59 5.52 15.46
C SER A 210 6.09 6.96 15.64
N ALA A 211 6.30 7.82 14.64
CA ALA A 211 5.81 9.20 14.66
C ALA A 211 4.26 9.26 14.69
N ALA A 212 3.59 8.45 13.88
CA ALA A 212 2.13 8.35 13.83
C ALA A 212 1.55 7.91 15.18
N ARG A 213 2.12 6.86 15.79
CA ARG A 213 1.71 6.38 17.12
C ARG A 213 1.89 7.44 18.21
N GLY A 214 3.00 8.18 18.18
CA GLY A 214 3.21 9.29 19.11
C GLY A 214 2.23 10.45 18.89
N ARG A 215 2.01 10.83 17.62
CA ARG A 215 1.13 11.94 17.26
C ARG A 215 -0.34 11.67 17.55
N TRP A 216 -0.80 10.45 17.32
CA TRP A 216 -2.20 10.05 17.46
C TRP A 216 -2.50 9.29 18.76
N ALA A 217 -1.58 9.33 19.74
CA ALA A 217 -1.77 8.68 21.03
C ALA A 217 -3.09 9.13 21.69
N GLY A 218 -3.84 8.16 22.23
CA GLY A 218 -5.16 8.40 22.82
C GLY A 218 -6.32 8.40 21.81
N SER A 219 -6.05 8.43 20.50
CA SER A 219 -7.06 8.29 19.44
C SER A 219 -6.92 6.93 18.77
N LEU A 220 -8.04 6.28 18.42
CA LEU A 220 -7.97 5.05 17.66
C LEU A 220 -7.49 5.33 16.22
N HIS A 221 -6.39 4.73 15.84
CA HIS A 221 -5.78 4.89 14.54
C HIS A 221 -5.28 3.56 13.95
N ALA A 222 -5.15 3.51 12.62
CA ALA A 222 -4.65 2.36 11.89
C ALA A 222 -3.27 2.63 11.31
N ILE A 223 -2.42 1.61 11.32
CA ILE A 223 -1.12 1.60 10.64
C ILE A 223 -1.07 0.36 9.77
N ALA A 224 -0.69 0.51 8.50
CA ALA A 224 -0.58 -0.60 7.58
C ALA A 224 0.71 -0.52 6.76
N PHE A 225 1.36 -1.68 6.59
CA PHE A 225 2.42 -1.90 5.62
C PHE A 225 1.89 -2.88 4.58
N LEU A 226 1.78 -2.43 3.34
CA LEU A 226 1.14 -3.14 2.25
C LEU A 226 2.12 -3.31 1.10
N SER A 227 1.90 -4.32 0.27
CA SER A 227 2.53 -4.46 -1.03
C SER A 227 1.49 -4.78 -2.09
N ASP A 228 1.80 -4.48 -3.32
CA ASP A 228 0.88 -4.62 -4.45
C ASP A 228 1.09 -5.94 -5.22
N HIS A 229 2.33 -6.40 -5.35
CA HIS A 229 2.71 -7.68 -5.94
C HIS A 229 4.04 -8.18 -5.37
N GLY A 230 4.43 -9.38 -5.75
CA GLY A 230 5.76 -9.91 -5.52
C GLY A 230 6.58 -9.96 -6.80
N VAL A 231 7.68 -10.72 -6.78
CA VAL A 231 8.67 -10.74 -7.86
C VAL A 231 9.27 -12.12 -8.03
N HIS A 232 9.66 -12.46 -9.27
CA HIS A 232 10.45 -13.65 -9.59
C HIS A 232 11.76 -13.29 -10.28
N VAL A 233 12.63 -14.27 -10.46
CA VAL A 233 13.82 -14.13 -11.30
C VAL A 233 13.46 -14.56 -12.71
N ASP A 234 13.55 -13.66 -13.66
CA ASP A 234 13.36 -13.96 -15.09
C ASP A 234 14.45 -14.92 -15.56
N PRO A 235 14.10 -16.11 -16.07
CA PRO A 235 15.09 -17.11 -16.47
C PRO A 235 15.93 -16.72 -17.69
N GLU A 236 15.45 -15.80 -18.53
CA GLU A 236 16.17 -15.36 -19.73
C GLU A 236 17.22 -14.29 -19.42
N THR A 237 16.87 -13.35 -18.55
CA THR A 237 17.72 -12.20 -18.21
C THR A 237 18.51 -12.38 -16.92
N GLY A 238 18.04 -13.25 -16.02
CA GLY A 238 18.56 -13.43 -14.67
C GLY A 238 18.26 -12.26 -13.73
N ARG A 239 17.45 -11.29 -14.18
CA ARG A 239 17.01 -10.11 -13.40
C ARG A 239 15.67 -10.37 -12.73
N GLY A 240 15.29 -9.47 -11.83
CA GLY A 240 13.95 -9.48 -11.26
C GLY A 240 12.90 -9.04 -12.28
N ASN A 241 11.74 -9.69 -12.24
CA ASN A 241 10.58 -9.38 -13.05
C ASN A 241 9.30 -9.74 -12.30
N HIS A 242 8.16 -9.27 -12.78
CA HIS A 242 6.83 -9.57 -12.25
C HIS A 242 5.77 -9.48 -13.36
N GLY A 243 4.50 -9.70 -13.05
CA GLY A 243 3.40 -9.62 -14.02
C GLY A 243 2.92 -10.98 -14.51
N SER A 244 3.51 -12.06 -14.01
CA SER A 244 3.20 -13.44 -14.38
C SER A 244 2.24 -14.10 -13.38
N ASP A 245 1.59 -15.16 -13.80
CA ASP A 245 0.76 -16.03 -12.94
C ASP A 245 1.66 -17.03 -12.17
N LEU A 246 2.57 -16.47 -11.37
CA LEU A 246 3.48 -17.21 -10.50
C LEU A 246 3.17 -16.90 -9.03
N PRO A 247 3.28 -17.88 -8.11
CA PRO A 247 3.10 -17.62 -6.68
C PRO A 247 4.02 -16.50 -6.15
N GLU A 248 5.25 -16.41 -6.68
CA GLU A 248 6.23 -15.38 -6.33
C GLU A 248 5.73 -13.96 -6.65
N ASP A 249 4.94 -13.79 -7.71
CA ASP A 249 4.38 -12.50 -8.13
C ASP A 249 3.04 -12.22 -7.44
N LEU A 250 2.25 -13.26 -7.16
CA LEU A 250 0.88 -13.11 -6.70
C LEU A 250 0.72 -13.14 -5.18
N GLU A 251 1.54 -13.91 -4.46
CA GLU A 251 1.42 -14.00 -3.00
C GLU A 251 2.06 -12.78 -2.34
N VAL A 252 1.25 -11.98 -1.65
CA VAL A 252 1.71 -10.85 -0.84
C VAL A 252 1.16 -10.93 0.57
N THR A 253 1.89 -10.36 1.52
CA THR A 253 1.48 -10.27 2.92
C THR A 253 1.27 -8.82 3.30
N HIS A 254 0.05 -8.48 3.71
CA HIS A 254 -0.29 -7.18 4.28
C HIS A 254 -0.21 -7.22 5.80
N PHE A 255 0.38 -6.19 6.38
CA PHE A 255 0.49 -6.03 7.83
C PHE A 255 -0.40 -4.88 8.29
N TRP A 256 -1.18 -5.14 9.35
CA TRP A 256 -2.12 -4.17 9.90
C TRP A 256 -1.95 -4.06 11.42
N GLY A 257 -2.06 -2.84 11.93
CA GLY A 257 -2.07 -2.52 13.35
C GLY A 257 -3.18 -1.53 13.67
N LEU A 258 -3.84 -1.73 14.81
CA LEU A 258 -4.83 -0.81 15.37
C LEU A 258 -4.35 -0.38 16.74
N HIS A 259 -4.22 0.92 16.97
CA HIS A 259 -3.60 1.52 18.15
C HIS A 259 -4.48 2.60 18.77
N ARG A 260 -4.23 2.86 20.08
CA ARG A 260 -4.79 3.99 20.83
C ARG A 260 -3.70 4.80 21.51
#